data_e7c7acbe1c2e5db0df5ca726fbb2f530
#
_entry.id   e7c7acbe1c2e5db0df5ca726fbb2f530
#
_cell.length_a   1.000
_cell.length_b   1.000
_cell.length_c   1.000
_cell.angle_alpha   90.00
_cell.angle_beta   90.00
_cell.angle_gamma   90.00
#
_symmetry.space_group_name_H-M   'P 1'
#
loop_
_entity.id
_entity.type
_entity.pdbx_description
1 polymer ?
#
loop_
_entity_poly.entity_id
_entity_poly.type
_entity_poly.pdbx_seq_one_letter_code
_entity_poly.pdbx_strand_id
1 'polypeptide(L)' 'MSETKLTERQQKILNLIKESPTITGKQMSEILSVSQRTIERDLSAMQKIGVLKREGKDNDGMWVINVG' A
#
# COMPACT_ATOMS: atom_id res chain seq x y z
N MET A 1 -18.91 -5.10 -14.74
CA MET A 1 -17.89 -4.16 -14.49
C MET A 1 -17.28 -4.37 -13.12
N SER A 2 -16.08 -4.78 -13.10
CA SER A 2 -15.47 -5.05 -11.83
C SER A 2 -14.51 -3.94 -11.51
N GLU A 3 -14.96 -3.05 -10.70
CA GLU A 3 -14.10 -2.02 -10.23
C GLU A 3 -13.65 -2.32 -8.84
N THR A 4 -12.38 -2.26 -8.64
CA THR A 4 -11.84 -2.42 -7.33
C THR A 4 -12.06 -1.13 -6.57
N LYS A 5 -12.96 -1.17 -5.64
CA LYS A 5 -13.26 -0.01 -4.86
C LYS A 5 -12.33 0.06 -3.67
N LEU A 6 -11.46 1.02 -3.68
CA LEU A 6 -10.53 1.22 -2.57
C LEU A 6 -11.12 2.20 -1.58
N THR A 7 -10.82 1.98 -0.30
CA THR A 7 -11.23 2.94 0.72
C THR A 7 -10.39 4.20 0.59
N GLU A 8 -10.86 5.27 1.23
CA GLU A 8 -10.08 6.50 1.25
C GLU A 8 -8.67 6.28 1.76
N ARG A 9 -8.56 5.50 2.82
CA ARG A 9 -7.24 5.21 3.39
C ARG A 9 -6.37 4.46 2.41
N GLN A 10 -6.94 3.48 1.71
CA GLN A 10 -6.18 2.71 0.74
C GLN A 10 -5.73 3.60 -0.42
N GLN A 11 -6.55 4.52 -0.85
CA GLN A 11 -6.15 5.45 -1.89
C GLN A 11 -5.01 6.34 -1.43
N LYS A 12 -5.04 6.79 -0.18
CA LYS A 12 -3.96 7.58 0.37
C LYS A 12 -2.67 6.77 0.42
N ILE A 13 -2.78 5.49 0.78
CA ILE A 13 -1.61 4.62 0.79
C ILE A 13 -1.02 4.51 -0.61
N LEU A 14 -1.85 4.35 -1.62
CA LEU A 14 -1.35 4.27 -2.98
C LEU A 14 -0.65 5.56 -3.39
N ASN A 15 -1.20 6.71 -3.00
CA ASN A 15 -0.57 7.98 -3.32
C ASN A 15 0.80 8.10 -2.67
N LEU A 16 0.92 7.65 -1.43
CA LEU A 16 2.21 7.67 -0.75
C LEU A 16 3.21 6.76 -1.45
N ILE A 17 2.76 5.61 -1.90
CA ILE A 17 3.62 4.68 -2.60
C ILE A 17 4.05 5.25 -3.95
N LYS A 18 3.16 5.94 -4.63
CA LYS A 18 3.51 6.57 -5.90
C LYS A 18 4.64 7.57 -5.72
N GLU A 19 4.62 8.31 -4.62
CA GLU A 19 5.65 9.30 -4.36
C GLU A 19 6.92 8.67 -3.81
N SER A 20 6.77 7.60 -3.03
CA SER A 20 7.91 6.95 -2.41
C SER A 20 7.69 5.43 -2.45
N PRO A 21 8.09 4.78 -3.54
CA PRO A 21 7.87 3.33 -3.66
C PRO A 21 8.56 2.51 -2.58
N THR A 22 9.54 3.06 -1.90
CA THR A 22 10.21 2.35 -0.81
C THR A 22 9.67 2.69 0.56
N ILE A 23 8.56 3.42 0.62
CA ILE A 23 7.98 3.81 1.89
C ILE A 23 7.57 2.56 2.69
N THR A 24 7.77 2.61 4.00
CA THR A 24 7.45 1.47 4.85
C THR A 24 6.07 1.62 5.47
N GLY A 25 5.55 0.50 5.98
CA GLY A 25 4.28 0.55 6.67
C GLY A 25 4.32 1.44 7.89
N LYS A 26 5.47 1.47 8.56
CA LYS A 26 5.62 2.33 9.72
C LYS A 26 5.50 3.80 9.33
N GLN A 27 6.15 4.18 8.24
CA GLN A 27 6.08 5.55 7.76
C GLN A 27 4.66 5.93 7.37
N MET A 28 3.97 5.02 6.69
CA MET A 28 2.60 5.29 6.29
C MET A 28 1.68 5.42 7.51
N SER A 29 1.91 4.59 8.52
CA SER A 29 1.08 4.66 9.72
C SER A 29 1.24 6.01 10.42
N GLU A 30 2.44 6.54 10.42
CA GLU A 30 2.69 7.83 11.03
C GLU A 30 2.06 8.97 10.23
N ILE A 31 2.19 8.89 8.92
CA ILE A 31 1.64 9.93 8.06
C ILE A 31 0.12 9.96 8.15
N LEU A 32 -0.50 8.80 8.16
CA LEU A 32 -1.95 8.69 8.17
C LEU A 32 -2.55 8.65 9.57
N SER A 33 -1.70 8.67 10.59
CA SER A 33 -2.14 8.65 11.99
C SER A 33 -2.99 7.44 12.32
N VAL A 34 -2.57 6.28 11.83
CA VAL A 34 -3.22 5.02 12.14
C VAL A 34 -2.16 4.04 12.60
N SER A 35 -2.59 2.92 13.18
CA SER A 35 -1.63 1.94 13.67
C SER A 35 -0.97 1.19 12.51
N GLN A 36 0.23 0.68 12.77
CA GLN A 36 0.93 -0.13 11.79
C GLN A 36 0.09 -1.34 11.37
N ARG A 37 -0.61 -1.90 12.34
CA ARG A 37 -1.43 -3.06 12.08
C ARG A 37 -2.51 -2.74 11.04
N THR A 38 -3.11 -1.56 11.17
CA THR A 38 -4.11 -1.12 10.21
C THR A 38 -3.51 -0.99 8.81
N ILE A 39 -2.32 -0.40 8.74
CA ILE A 39 -1.65 -0.26 7.45
C ILE A 39 -1.34 -1.63 6.85
N GLU A 40 -0.83 -2.56 7.67
CA GLU A 40 -0.51 -3.88 7.18
C GLU A 40 -1.73 -4.61 6.65
N ARG A 41 -2.86 -4.44 7.31
CA ARG A 41 -4.10 -5.06 6.84
C ARG A 41 -4.51 -4.48 5.49
N ASP A 42 -4.40 -3.17 5.33
CA ASP A 42 -4.74 -2.54 4.06
C ASP A 42 -3.79 -2.97 2.96
N LEU A 43 -2.49 -3.02 3.26
CA LEU A 43 -1.52 -3.46 2.27
C LEU A 43 -1.80 -4.89 1.84
N SER A 44 -2.11 -5.74 2.80
CA SER A 44 -2.41 -7.13 2.50
C SER A 44 -3.65 -7.25 1.63
N ALA A 45 -4.67 -6.48 1.96
CA ALA A 45 -5.91 -6.49 1.17
C ALA A 45 -5.66 -6.05 -0.26
N MET A 46 -4.86 -4.99 -0.42
CA MET A 46 -4.57 -4.48 -1.76
C MET A 46 -3.73 -5.47 -2.57
N GLN A 47 -2.83 -6.19 -1.92
CA GLN A 47 -2.06 -7.21 -2.61
C GLN A 47 -2.97 -8.37 -3.04
N LYS A 48 -3.95 -8.68 -2.21
CA LYS A 48 -4.85 -9.77 -2.48
C LYS A 48 -5.70 -9.52 -3.71
N ILE A 49 -6.12 -8.28 -3.89
CA ILE A 49 -6.94 -7.92 -5.05
C ILE A 49 -6.09 -7.54 -6.25
N GLY A 50 -4.77 -7.52 -6.09
CA GLY A 50 -3.89 -7.35 -7.22
C GLY A 50 -3.53 -5.94 -7.60
N VAL A 51 -3.93 -4.95 -6.83
CA VAL A 51 -3.57 -3.56 -7.15
C VAL A 51 -2.21 -3.18 -6.63
N LEU A 52 -1.63 -4.00 -5.76
CA LEU A 52 -0.35 -3.70 -5.15
C LEU A 52 0.50 -4.94 -5.13
N LYS A 53 1.79 -4.76 -5.39
CA LYS A 53 2.71 -5.87 -5.37
C LYS A 53 4.00 -5.42 -4.71
N ARG A 54 4.62 -6.31 -3.97
CA ARG A 54 5.90 -6.01 -3.36
C ARG A 54 7.00 -6.72 -4.11
N GLU A 55 8.01 -5.97 -4.49
CA GLU A 55 9.15 -6.52 -5.20
C GLU A 55 10.41 -6.29 -4.42
N GLY A 56 11.34 -7.23 -4.52
CA GLY A 56 12.60 -7.13 -3.82
C GLY A 56 12.58 -7.89 -2.51
N LYS A 57 13.68 -7.79 -1.80
CA LYS A 57 13.81 -8.47 -0.52
C LYS A 57 13.27 -7.60 0.60
N ASP A 58 13.15 -8.21 1.78
CA ASP A 58 12.51 -7.53 2.89
C ASP A 58 13.06 -6.14 3.18
N ASN A 59 14.36 -5.97 3.09
CA ASN A 59 14.97 -4.70 3.44
C ASN A 59 15.08 -3.75 2.27
N ASP A 60 15.09 -4.27 1.06
CA ASP A 60 15.23 -3.45 -0.14
C ASP A 60 13.99 -3.51 -1.00
N GLY A 61 12.89 -3.96 -0.43
CA GLY A 61 11.66 -4.09 -1.19
C GLY A 61 11.08 -2.76 -1.58
N MET A 62 10.40 -2.75 -2.69
CA MET A 62 9.67 -1.58 -3.11
C MET A 62 8.26 -2.00 -3.50
N TRP A 63 7.36 -1.04 -3.43
CA TRP A 63 5.97 -1.29 -3.80
C TRP A 63 5.76 -1.00 -5.27
N VAL A 64 5.03 -1.86 -5.92
CA VAL A 64 4.68 -1.67 -7.33
C VAL A 64 3.17 -1.60 -7.41
N ILE A 65 2.66 -0.55 -8.02
CA ILE A 65 1.22 -0.38 -8.17
C ILE A 65 0.83 -0.98 -9.51
N ASN A 66 -0.06 -1.95 -9.43
CA ASN A 66 -0.54 -2.62 -10.62
C ASN A 66 -1.96 -2.17 -10.90
N VAL A 67 -2.08 -1.10 -11.66
CA VAL A 67 -3.38 -0.58 -12.06
C VAL A 67 -3.59 -0.99 -13.48
N GLY A 68 -4.43 -1.94 -13.64
CA GLY A 68 -4.55 -2.37 -15.01
C GLY A 68 -5.90 -2.28 -15.55
#